data_9c7e1c6f423ed9138ece4c0b44108c37
#
_entry.id   9c7e1c6f423ed9138ece4c0b44108c37
#
_cell.length_a   1.000
_cell.length_b   1.000
_cell.length_c   1.000
_cell.angle_alpha   90.00
_cell.angle_beta   90.00
_cell.angle_gamma   90.00
#
_symmetry.space_group_name_H-M   'P 1'
#
loop_
_entity.id
_entity.type
_entity.pdbx_description
1 polymer ?
#
loop_
_entity_poly.entity_id
_entity_poly.type
_entity_poly.pdbx_seq_one_letter_code
_entity_poly.pdbx_strand_id
1 'polypeptide(L)'
;MTEKIRRYTLKRPEKPQKRYKVPYADELNSEQLEVVMAGEGPMLVIAGAGSGKTRALTYRVSRLIEDGVDPSEILLVTFTNKSAREMLSRVEQLVTNDTRRIWGGTFHSIGNRLLRKHAETIGYRPNFTILDDEDSKEMMESSVSSLGINTLEKRFPKGDVLLDIYSYLINTRTPLELHLEQNYPHFMMFGAEIVNVFRRYKERKREANSMDFDDLLVFWKVLLDEHAEVAESLKRRFRHILVDEYQDTNKLQADIVDAMASVRRNVMVVGDDAQSIYSFRGANFENILTFPLRFPDATIHKLETNYRSTRQILNLANAAIASNRFQFRKELQAVRGDGPDPAVVGVDDVFEQATFVAQRILELRDEGIDLDEIAILYRSHYQSLELQMELTRRNIPYEIRSGVRFFEQAHIKDVLAYLKIVTNTRDELSWKRMMKLYPKVGERTAAEVWLRISQSANPLDAFLRGVEVSGRGTMGSIKSIRELLNLISSDAMKRNPSEMVRLIVERGYGDYVRSKFPNAQARIDDLEQLSQYALRYE
;
A
#
# COMPACT_ATOMS: atom_id res chain seq x y z
N MET A 1 11.07 -78.81 -32.84
CA MET A 1 11.88 -78.21 -31.77
C MET A 1 11.44 -76.77 -31.60
N THR A 2 10.67 -76.47 -30.60
CA THR A 2 10.19 -75.12 -30.32
C THR A 2 11.18 -74.45 -29.33
N GLU A 3 11.95 -73.48 -29.83
CA GLU A 3 12.84 -72.67 -29.01
C GLU A 3 12.03 -71.85 -28.02
N LYS A 4 12.25 -72.11 -26.72
CA LYS A 4 11.70 -71.29 -25.65
C LYS A 4 12.51 -70.00 -25.54
N ILE A 5 11.95 -68.91 -26.04
CA ILE A 5 12.49 -67.54 -25.84
C ILE A 5 12.37 -67.21 -24.33
N ARG A 6 13.49 -67.08 -23.63
CA ARG A 6 13.52 -66.57 -22.25
C ARG A 6 13.49 -65.06 -22.26
N ARG A 7 12.38 -64.45 -21.80
CA ARG A 7 12.30 -63.00 -21.57
C ARG A 7 12.87 -62.68 -20.19
N TYR A 8 13.88 -61.87 -20.13
CA TYR A 8 14.44 -61.30 -18.90
C TYR A 8 13.89 -59.87 -18.74
N THR A 9 13.24 -59.62 -17.59
CA THR A 9 12.81 -58.25 -17.22
C THR A 9 13.90 -57.69 -16.30
N LEU A 10 14.64 -56.69 -16.78
CA LEU A 10 15.57 -55.95 -15.94
C LEU A 10 14.77 -55.16 -14.90
N LYS A 11 14.84 -55.55 -13.65
CA LYS A 11 14.39 -54.74 -12.53
C LYS A 11 15.34 -53.55 -12.43
N ARG A 12 14.91 -52.36 -12.81
CA ARG A 12 15.66 -51.13 -12.49
C ARG A 12 15.72 -51.04 -10.96
N PRO A 13 16.91 -50.84 -10.35
CA PRO A 13 16.99 -50.61 -8.91
C PRO A 13 16.10 -49.41 -8.57
N GLU A 14 15.20 -49.59 -7.62
CA GLU A 14 14.45 -48.48 -7.04
C GLU A 14 15.49 -47.45 -6.55
N LYS A 15 15.37 -46.20 -7.02
CA LYS A 15 16.20 -45.11 -6.48
C LYS A 15 15.98 -45.09 -4.97
N PRO A 16 17.05 -45.08 -4.13
CA PRO A 16 16.88 -45.05 -2.70
C PRO A 16 15.97 -43.88 -2.34
N GLN A 17 14.87 -44.16 -1.64
CA GLN A 17 13.96 -43.14 -1.16
C GLN A 17 14.77 -42.21 -0.26
N LYS A 18 14.91 -40.95 -0.70
CA LYS A 18 15.61 -39.93 0.05
C LYS A 18 14.85 -39.68 1.36
N ARG A 19 15.51 -39.82 2.48
CA ARG A 19 14.93 -39.48 3.77
C ARG A 19 15.11 -38.01 4.03
N TYR A 20 14.01 -37.27 4.03
CA TYR A 20 13.95 -35.87 4.42
C TYR A 20 13.92 -35.79 5.95
N LYS A 21 14.48 -34.68 6.51
CA LYS A 21 14.38 -34.41 7.96
C LYS A 21 13.00 -33.84 8.30
N VAL A 22 12.46 -33.01 7.39
CA VAL A 22 11.10 -32.46 7.51
C VAL A 22 10.10 -33.54 7.12
N PRO A 23 9.11 -33.90 7.99
CA PRO A 23 8.11 -34.90 7.70
C PRO A 23 7.00 -34.33 6.80
N TYR A 24 7.33 -34.00 5.54
CA TYR A 24 6.43 -33.33 4.60
C TYR A 24 5.07 -34.01 4.47
N ALA A 25 5.02 -35.33 4.45
CA ALA A 25 3.78 -36.07 4.29
C ALA A 25 2.85 -36.01 5.52
N ASP A 26 3.42 -35.77 6.70
CA ASP A 26 2.65 -35.68 7.94
C ASP A 26 2.15 -34.24 8.21
N GLU A 27 2.89 -33.25 7.69
CA GLU A 27 2.63 -31.85 7.96
C GLU A 27 1.81 -31.14 6.87
N LEU A 28 1.78 -31.69 5.66
CA LEU A 28 1.13 -31.10 4.50
C LEU A 28 -0.06 -31.92 4.06
N ASN A 29 -1.12 -31.25 3.61
CA ASN A 29 -2.20 -31.94 2.93
C ASN A 29 -1.75 -32.39 1.52
N SER A 30 -2.57 -33.20 0.84
CA SER A 30 -2.25 -33.77 -0.48
C SER A 30 -1.92 -32.72 -1.53
N GLU A 31 -2.69 -31.61 -1.59
CA GLU A 31 -2.50 -30.51 -2.54
C GLU A 31 -1.17 -29.77 -2.28
N GLN A 32 -0.89 -29.45 -1.02
CA GLN A 32 0.36 -28.79 -0.61
C GLN A 32 1.55 -29.70 -0.82
N LEU A 33 1.41 -31.00 -0.51
CA LEU A 33 2.46 -32.00 -0.69
C LEU A 33 2.82 -32.16 -2.18
N GLU A 34 1.82 -32.19 -3.06
CA GLU A 34 2.03 -32.23 -4.51
C GLU A 34 2.86 -31.04 -5.00
N VAL A 35 2.52 -29.82 -4.58
CA VAL A 35 3.27 -28.59 -4.89
C VAL A 35 4.70 -28.66 -4.37
N VAL A 36 4.87 -29.08 -3.10
CA VAL A 36 6.19 -29.14 -2.47
C VAL A 36 7.08 -30.20 -3.09
N MET A 37 6.53 -31.35 -3.47
CA MET A 37 7.26 -32.47 -4.04
C MET A 37 7.38 -32.42 -5.57
N ALA A 38 6.77 -31.46 -6.24
CA ALA A 38 6.83 -31.30 -7.69
C ALA A 38 8.28 -31.19 -8.22
N GLY A 39 8.51 -31.55 -9.46
CA GLY A 39 9.79 -31.52 -10.15
C GLY A 39 10.30 -30.09 -10.42
N GLU A 40 11.35 -30.02 -11.24
CA GLU A 40 11.86 -28.77 -11.81
C GLU A 40 10.95 -28.33 -12.98
N GLY A 41 10.97 -27.05 -13.30
CA GLY A 41 10.19 -26.44 -14.37
C GLY A 41 9.30 -25.29 -13.88
N PRO A 42 8.62 -24.60 -14.79
CA PRO A 42 7.70 -23.54 -14.41
C PRO A 42 6.45 -24.10 -13.74
N MET A 43 5.98 -23.40 -12.71
CA MET A 43 4.86 -23.82 -11.89
C MET A 43 3.98 -22.64 -11.52
N LEU A 44 2.68 -22.77 -11.72
CA LEU A 44 1.67 -21.84 -11.26
C LEU A 44 0.85 -22.50 -10.14
N VAL A 45 0.82 -21.89 -8.98
CA VAL A 45 0.01 -22.36 -7.84
C VAL A 45 -1.11 -21.36 -7.60
N ILE A 46 -2.32 -21.76 -7.93
CA ILE A 46 -3.54 -21.02 -7.66
C ILE A 46 -4.02 -21.40 -6.26
N ALA A 47 -3.94 -20.47 -5.34
CA ALA A 47 -4.14 -20.76 -3.93
C ALA A 47 -5.10 -19.76 -3.30
N GLY A 48 -6.28 -20.18 -2.94
CA GLY A 48 -7.29 -19.33 -2.32
C GLY A 48 -6.86 -18.75 -0.97
N ALA A 49 -7.59 -17.75 -0.49
CA ALA A 49 -7.36 -17.21 0.85
C ALA A 49 -7.45 -18.32 1.91
N GLY A 50 -6.47 -18.37 2.81
CA GLY A 50 -6.49 -19.36 3.91
C GLY A 50 -6.15 -20.80 3.52
N SER A 51 -5.71 -21.07 2.26
CA SER A 51 -5.30 -22.41 1.80
C SER A 51 -3.85 -22.79 2.13
N GLY A 52 -3.09 -21.88 2.76
CA GLY A 52 -1.71 -22.12 3.13
C GLY A 52 -0.69 -21.84 2.01
N LYS A 53 -0.93 -20.85 1.14
CA LYS A 53 0.03 -20.37 0.13
C LYS A 53 1.47 -20.27 0.66
N THR A 54 1.64 -19.48 1.70
CA THR A 54 2.94 -19.24 2.34
C THR A 54 3.55 -20.51 2.92
N ARG A 55 2.71 -21.44 3.44
CA ARG A 55 3.15 -22.75 3.93
C ARG A 55 3.72 -23.59 2.79
N ALA A 56 2.99 -23.76 1.71
CA ALA A 56 3.45 -24.51 0.55
C ALA A 56 4.77 -23.94 -0.01
N LEU A 57 4.89 -22.62 -0.07
CA LEU A 57 6.07 -21.93 -0.58
C LEU A 57 7.29 -22.12 0.34
N THR A 58 7.14 -21.97 1.67
CA THR A 58 8.23 -22.15 2.64
C THR A 58 8.69 -23.60 2.69
N TYR A 59 7.77 -24.57 2.67
CA TYR A 59 8.10 -25.99 2.60
C TYR A 59 8.76 -26.39 1.28
N ARG A 60 8.37 -25.76 0.16
CA ARG A 60 9.07 -25.94 -1.13
C ARG A 60 10.52 -25.49 -1.05
N VAL A 61 10.79 -24.31 -0.48
CA VAL A 61 12.15 -23.81 -0.27
C VAL A 61 12.94 -24.78 0.61
N SER A 62 12.35 -25.23 1.72
CA SER A 62 13.00 -26.18 2.64
C SER A 62 13.35 -27.49 1.94
N ARG A 63 12.43 -28.03 1.14
CA ARG A 63 12.67 -29.25 0.36
C ARG A 63 13.79 -29.08 -0.66
N LEU A 64 13.84 -27.94 -1.37
CA LEU A 64 14.91 -27.65 -2.33
C LEU A 64 16.29 -27.64 -1.64
N ILE A 65 16.38 -27.05 -0.45
CA ILE A 65 17.61 -27.05 0.36
C ILE A 65 17.98 -28.48 0.80
N GLU A 66 17.03 -29.27 1.26
CA GLU A 66 17.27 -30.68 1.59
C GLU A 66 17.64 -31.53 0.37
N ASP A 67 17.20 -31.13 -0.84
CA ASP A 67 17.62 -31.74 -2.10
C ASP A 67 19.05 -31.36 -2.51
N GLY A 68 19.70 -30.46 -1.76
CA GLY A 68 21.08 -30.05 -1.99
C GLY A 68 21.22 -28.79 -2.84
N VAL A 69 20.16 -28.05 -3.05
CA VAL A 69 20.24 -26.71 -3.69
C VAL A 69 20.91 -25.76 -2.70
N ASP A 70 21.94 -25.05 -3.16
CA ASP A 70 22.60 -24.03 -2.33
C ASP A 70 21.59 -22.89 -2.06
N PRO A 71 21.40 -22.47 -0.79
CA PRO A 71 20.50 -21.38 -0.46
C PRO A 71 20.76 -20.08 -1.25
N SER A 72 22.00 -19.82 -1.67
CA SER A 72 22.34 -18.64 -2.49
C SER A 72 21.85 -18.71 -3.95
N GLU A 73 21.38 -19.88 -4.39
CA GLU A 73 20.79 -20.11 -5.71
C GLU A 73 19.26 -19.95 -5.72
N ILE A 74 18.69 -19.66 -4.54
CA ILE A 74 17.24 -19.47 -4.36
C ILE A 74 16.92 -17.98 -4.28
N LEU A 75 16.03 -17.51 -5.17
CA LEU A 75 15.43 -16.19 -5.15
C LEU A 75 13.96 -16.30 -4.69
N LEU A 76 13.65 -15.73 -3.53
CA LEU A 76 12.33 -15.73 -2.92
C LEU A 76 11.80 -14.30 -2.86
N VAL A 77 10.77 -14.00 -3.64
CA VAL A 77 10.21 -12.64 -3.79
C VAL A 77 8.79 -12.59 -3.28
N THR A 78 8.47 -11.53 -2.54
CA THR A 78 7.11 -11.25 -2.05
C THR A 78 6.79 -9.76 -2.10
N PHE A 79 5.53 -9.41 -1.79
CA PHE A 79 5.07 -8.03 -1.89
C PHE A 79 5.52 -7.15 -0.72
N THR A 80 5.63 -7.67 0.51
CA THR A 80 5.96 -6.87 1.70
C THR A 80 7.22 -7.36 2.43
N ASN A 81 7.95 -6.42 3.05
CA ASN A 81 9.11 -6.77 3.88
C ASN A 81 8.75 -7.61 5.11
N LYS A 82 7.51 -7.48 5.62
CA LYS A 82 7.01 -8.31 6.72
C LYS A 82 6.86 -9.76 6.27
N SER A 83 6.18 -9.99 5.14
CA SER A 83 6.00 -11.33 4.57
C SER A 83 7.34 -11.99 4.23
N ALA A 84 8.30 -11.24 3.67
CA ALA A 84 9.62 -11.75 3.38
C ALA A 84 10.35 -12.25 4.65
N ARG A 85 10.34 -11.45 5.72
CA ARG A 85 10.95 -11.84 7.00
C ARG A 85 10.27 -13.06 7.63
N GLU A 86 8.94 -13.09 7.59
CA GLU A 86 8.17 -14.21 8.12
C GLU A 86 8.46 -15.52 7.35
N MET A 87 8.49 -15.46 6.02
CA MET A 87 8.83 -16.63 5.20
C MET A 87 10.23 -17.14 5.48
N LEU A 88 11.24 -16.26 5.52
CA LEU A 88 12.61 -16.66 5.81
C LEU A 88 12.75 -17.27 7.22
N SER A 89 12.10 -16.69 8.23
CA SER A 89 12.07 -17.22 9.59
C SER A 89 11.42 -18.62 9.65
N ARG A 90 10.35 -18.86 8.90
CA ARG A 90 9.70 -20.18 8.81
C ARG A 90 10.61 -21.22 8.13
N VAL A 91 11.32 -20.81 7.06
CA VAL A 91 12.31 -21.69 6.43
C VAL A 91 13.44 -22.04 7.40
N GLU A 92 13.93 -21.07 8.17
CA GLU A 92 14.98 -21.27 9.18
C GLU A 92 14.57 -22.28 10.28
N GLN A 93 13.30 -22.29 10.65
CA GLN A 93 12.77 -23.25 11.61
C GLN A 93 12.68 -24.69 11.06
N LEU A 94 12.52 -24.85 9.74
CA LEU A 94 12.35 -26.14 9.09
C LEU A 94 13.68 -26.81 8.74
N VAL A 95 14.72 -26.04 8.42
CA VAL A 95 16.00 -26.57 7.96
C VAL A 95 17.16 -26.09 8.83
N THR A 96 18.19 -26.91 8.96
CA THR A 96 19.40 -26.60 9.76
C THR A 96 20.50 -25.87 8.98
N ASN A 97 20.28 -25.61 7.70
CA ASN A 97 21.25 -24.97 6.83
C ASN A 97 21.27 -23.44 7.03
N ASP A 98 22.34 -22.76 6.58
CA ASP A 98 22.43 -21.30 6.66
C ASP A 98 21.46 -20.62 5.64
N THR A 99 20.24 -20.37 6.10
CA THR A 99 19.16 -19.75 5.32
C THR A 99 19.41 -18.26 5.03
N ARG A 100 20.36 -17.60 5.74
CA ARG A 100 20.74 -16.19 5.51
C ARG A 100 21.33 -15.95 4.12
N ARG A 101 21.77 -17.02 3.44
CA ARG A 101 22.26 -16.96 2.07
C ARG A 101 21.15 -16.93 1.02
N ILE A 102 19.88 -17.22 1.38
CA ILE A 102 18.73 -17.08 0.49
C ILE A 102 18.57 -15.60 0.10
N TRP A 103 18.31 -15.37 -1.17
CA TRP A 103 17.94 -14.05 -1.65
C TRP A 103 16.43 -13.84 -1.48
N GLY A 104 16.03 -13.52 -0.24
CA GLY A 104 14.64 -13.26 0.12
C GLY A 104 14.38 -11.78 0.33
N GLY A 105 13.26 -11.28 -0.20
CA GLY A 105 12.89 -9.87 -0.06
C GLY A 105 11.72 -9.45 -0.94
N THR A 106 11.45 -8.14 -0.95
CA THR A 106 10.56 -7.53 -1.95
C THR A 106 11.32 -7.30 -3.25
N PHE A 107 10.61 -7.12 -4.37
CA PHE A 107 11.24 -6.75 -5.65
C PHE A 107 12.21 -5.57 -5.49
N HIS A 108 11.78 -4.51 -4.82
CA HIS A 108 12.61 -3.32 -4.60
C HIS A 108 13.86 -3.61 -3.75
N SER A 109 13.74 -4.42 -2.69
CA SER A 109 14.89 -4.76 -1.85
C SER A 109 15.91 -5.61 -2.59
N ILE A 110 15.47 -6.57 -3.40
CA ILE A 110 16.32 -7.38 -4.25
C ILE A 110 16.95 -6.51 -5.36
N GLY A 111 16.15 -5.66 -6.03
CA GLY A 111 16.62 -4.70 -7.02
C GLY A 111 17.73 -3.81 -6.47
N ASN A 112 17.49 -3.17 -5.31
CA ASN A 112 18.50 -2.36 -4.64
C ASN A 112 19.80 -3.14 -4.38
N ARG A 113 19.70 -4.37 -3.85
CA ARG A 113 20.88 -5.21 -3.58
C ARG A 113 21.66 -5.56 -4.85
N LEU A 114 20.96 -5.86 -5.95
CA LEU A 114 21.58 -6.13 -7.26
C LEU A 114 22.24 -4.88 -7.84
N LEU A 115 21.52 -3.75 -7.81
CA LEU A 115 22.01 -2.50 -8.37
C LEU A 115 23.22 -1.94 -7.62
N ARG A 116 23.27 -2.07 -6.28
CA ARG A 116 24.47 -1.74 -5.51
C ARG A 116 25.71 -2.50 -6.02
N LYS A 117 25.53 -3.77 -6.37
CA LYS A 117 26.61 -4.62 -6.85
C LYS A 117 27.04 -4.30 -8.29
N HIS A 118 26.10 -3.85 -9.13
CA HIS A 118 26.30 -3.61 -10.56
C HIS A 118 26.08 -2.14 -10.96
N ALA A 119 26.26 -1.21 -10.02
CA ALA A 119 25.97 0.20 -10.22
C ALA A 119 26.76 0.81 -11.39
N GLU A 120 28.07 0.53 -11.46
CA GLU A 120 28.95 1.06 -12.48
C GLU A 120 28.55 0.60 -13.90
N THR A 121 28.02 -0.61 -14.01
CA THR A 121 27.53 -1.16 -15.29
C THR A 121 26.42 -0.32 -15.89
N ILE A 122 25.56 0.27 -15.04
CA ILE A 122 24.42 1.13 -15.44
C ILE A 122 24.74 2.62 -15.35
N GLY A 123 26.01 2.99 -15.11
CA GLY A 123 26.47 4.38 -15.06
C GLY A 123 26.12 5.12 -13.77
N TYR A 124 25.99 4.40 -12.65
CA TYR A 124 25.82 4.93 -11.29
C TYR A 124 27.02 4.54 -10.42
N ARG A 125 27.18 5.25 -9.29
CA ARG A 125 28.12 4.83 -8.25
C ARG A 125 27.41 3.92 -7.25
N PRO A 126 28.11 2.95 -6.61
CA PRO A 126 27.48 2.01 -5.66
C PRO A 126 26.80 2.68 -4.46
N ASN A 127 27.21 3.90 -4.12
CA ASN A 127 26.65 4.70 -3.02
C ASN A 127 25.48 5.62 -3.43
N PHE A 128 24.76 5.28 -4.49
CA PHE A 128 23.60 6.09 -4.91
C PHE A 128 22.57 6.25 -3.79
N THR A 129 21.92 7.39 -3.74
CA THR A 129 20.84 7.67 -2.78
C THR A 129 19.50 7.15 -3.34
N ILE A 130 18.68 6.57 -2.48
CA ILE A 130 17.28 6.25 -2.82
C ILE A 130 16.44 7.43 -2.35
N LEU A 131 15.71 8.03 -3.28
CA LEU A 131 14.77 9.11 -3.02
C LEU A 131 13.48 8.51 -2.46
N ASP A 132 12.96 9.10 -1.40
CA ASP A 132 11.61 8.84 -0.95
C ASP A 132 10.59 9.64 -1.78
N ASP A 133 9.29 9.52 -1.44
CA ASP A 133 8.22 10.17 -2.20
C ASP A 133 8.32 11.70 -2.15
N GLU A 134 8.73 12.28 -1.01
CA GLU A 134 8.85 13.73 -0.86
C GLU A 134 10.09 14.26 -1.62
N ASP A 135 11.22 13.58 -1.50
CA ASP A 135 12.45 13.90 -2.25
C ASP A 135 12.20 13.81 -3.78
N SER A 136 11.50 12.77 -4.22
CA SER A 136 11.13 12.55 -5.62
C SER A 136 10.24 13.67 -6.15
N LYS A 137 9.27 14.11 -5.36
CA LYS A 137 8.39 15.21 -5.67
C LYS A 137 9.15 16.54 -5.77
N GLU A 138 10.01 16.83 -4.79
CA GLU A 138 10.83 18.04 -4.81
C GLU A 138 11.74 18.08 -6.06
N MET A 139 12.34 16.97 -6.41
CA MET A 139 13.16 16.85 -7.62
C MET A 139 12.34 17.02 -8.90
N MET A 140 11.11 16.48 -8.94
CA MET A 140 10.18 16.67 -10.07
C MET A 140 9.78 18.14 -10.22
N GLU A 141 9.39 18.81 -9.14
CA GLU A 141 9.05 20.26 -9.13
C GLU A 141 10.23 21.13 -9.55
N SER A 142 11.42 20.79 -9.08
CA SER A 142 12.66 21.45 -9.48
C SER A 142 12.99 21.21 -10.97
N SER A 143 12.61 20.07 -11.53
CA SER A 143 12.75 19.79 -12.97
C SER A 143 11.81 20.65 -13.80
N VAL A 144 10.55 20.82 -13.37
CA VAL A 144 9.59 21.75 -13.99
C VAL A 144 10.13 23.17 -13.98
N SER A 145 10.61 23.63 -12.83
CA SER A 145 11.17 24.99 -12.67
C SER A 145 12.39 25.24 -13.57
N SER A 146 13.27 24.24 -13.71
CA SER A 146 14.48 24.34 -14.55
C SER A 146 14.19 24.48 -16.04
N LEU A 147 13.01 24.06 -16.49
CA LEU A 147 12.53 24.21 -17.87
C LEU A 147 11.79 25.52 -18.12
N GLY A 148 11.68 26.40 -17.11
CA GLY A 148 10.99 27.69 -17.25
C GLY A 148 9.48 27.57 -17.43
N ILE A 149 8.88 26.45 -17.05
CA ILE A 149 7.43 26.26 -17.16
C ILE A 149 6.74 27.05 -16.06
N ASN A 150 5.92 28.02 -16.46
CA ASN A 150 5.12 28.80 -15.51
C ASN A 150 3.86 28.05 -15.11
N THR A 151 3.92 27.39 -13.97
CA THR A 151 2.82 26.56 -13.45
C THR A 151 1.59 27.35 -13.01
N LEU A 152 1.75 28.62 -12.68
CA LEU A 152 0.67 29.50 -12.24
C LEU A 152 -0.20 29.98 -13.41
N GLU A 153 0.40 30.33 -14.55
CA GLU A 153 -0.33 30.79 -15.72
C GLU A 153 -0.98 29.67 -16.53
N LYS A 154 -0.33 28.53 -16.60
CA LYS A 154 -0.74 27.44 -17.50
C LYS A 154 -1.58 26.33 -16.86
N ARG A 155 -1.85 26.35 -15.56
CA ARG A 155 -2.47 25.21 -14.83
C ARG A 155 -1.77 23.88 -15.11
N PHE A 156 -0.44 23.90 -15.22
CA PHE A 156 0.39 22.73 -15.44
C PHE A 156 0.30 21.78 -14.24
N PRO A 157 0.38 20.43 -14.43
CA PRO A 157 0.30 19.48 -13.32
C PRO A 157 1.40 19.71 -12.28
N LYS A 158 1.07 19.55 -11.01
CA LYS A 158 2.01 19.65 -9.88
C LYS A 158 2.94 18.45 -9.81
N GLY A 159 3.99 18.54 -9.00
CA GLY A 159 5.01 17.50 -8.86
C GLY A 159 4.48 16.14 -8.43
N ASP A 160 3.51 16.10 -7.53
CA ASP A 160 2.83 14.88 -7.09
C ASP A 160 2.07 14.19 -8.23
N VAL A 161 1.26 14.96 -8.98
CA VAL A 161 0.52 14.43 -10.15
C VAL A 161 1.47 13.95 -11.23
N LEU A 162 2.56 14.69 -11.48
CA LEU A 162 3.59 14.27 -12.45
C LEU A 162 4.28 12.98 -12.04
N LEU A 163 4.55 12.78 -10.73
CA LEU A 163 5.12 11.54 -10.23
C LEU A 163 4.14 10.38 -10.36
N ASP A 164 2.86 10.59 -10.05
CA ASP A 164 1.83 9.56 -10.21
C ASP A 164 1.73 9.12 -11.67
N ILE A 165 1.69 10.07 -12.61
CA ILE A 165 1.69 9.78 -14.05
C ILE A 165 2.99 9.03 -14.42
N TYR A 166 4.15 9.52 -14.02
CA TYR A 166 5.45 8.92 -14.33
C TYR A 166 5.55 7.48 -13.84
N SER A 167 5.21 7.24 -12.57
CA SER A 167 5.23 5.90 -11.96
C SER A 167 4.25 4.96 -12.65
N TYR A 168 3.02 5.44 -12.93
CA TYR A 168 2.04 4.63 -13.65
C TYR A 168 2.54 4.17 -15.03
N LEU A 169 3.11 5.07 -15.84
CA LEU A 169 3.64 4.73 -17.15
C LEU A 169 4.76 3.68 -17.08
N ILE A 170 5.64 3.80 -16.10
CA ILE A 170 6.74 2.85 -15.89
C ILE A 170 6.20 1.47 -15.51
N ASN A 171 5.32 1.42 -14.53
CA ASN A 171 4.85 0.17 -13.93
C ASN A 171 3.87 -0.60 -14.82
N THR A 172 3.08 0.11 -15.64
CA THR A 172 2.08 -0.48 -16.54
C THR A 172 2.54 -0.58 -17.98
N ARG A 173 3.60 0.18 -18.38
CA ARG A 173 4.04 0.39 -19.76
C ARG A 173 2.95 0.99 -20.67
N THR A 174 2.02 1.71 -20.10
CA THR A 174 0.98 2.43 -20.84
C THR A 174 1.58 3.67 -21.52
N PRO A 175 1.24 3.97 -22.78
CA PRO A 175 1.65 5.23 -23.42
C PRO A 175 1.08 6.45 -22.70
N LEU A 176 1.86 7.56 -22.65
CA LEU A 176 1.45 8.79 -21.96
C LEU A 176 0.13 9.33 -22.50
N GLU A 177 -0.03 9.37 -23.80
CA GLU A 177 -1.21 9.91 -24.47
C GLU A 177 -2.48 9.19 -24.02
N LEU A 178 -2.44 7.85 -24.01
CA LEU A 178 -3.56 7.01 -23.57
C LEU A 178 -3.89 7.22 -22.10
N HIS A 179 -2.88 7.33 -21.24
CA HIS A 179 -3.08 7.56 -19.82
C HIS A 179 -3.67 8.95 -19.54
N LEU A 180 -3.18 10.00 -20.24
CA LEU A 180 -3.73 11.35 -20.12
C LEU A 180 -5.17 11.39 -20.62
N GLU A 181 -5.48 10.77 -21.76
CA GLU A 181 -6.83 10.74 -22.30
C GLU A 181 -7.84 10.13 -21.32
N GLN A 182 -7.46 9.03 -20.66
CA GLN A 182 -8.35 8.29 -19.77
C GLN A 182 -8.48 8.91 -18.38
N ASN A 183 -7.39 9.46 -17.82
CA ASN A 183 -7.34 9.84 -16.41
C ASN A 183 -7.13 11.32 -16.17
N TYR A 184 -6.50 12.04 -17.13
CA TYR A 184 -6.14 13.45 -17.01
C TYR A 184 -6.40 14.23 -18.30
N PRO A 185 -7.61 14.19 -18.89
CA PRO A 185 -7.89 14.78 -20.21
C PRO A 185 -7.56 16.28 -20.28
N HIS A 186 -7.66 16.98 -19.16
CA HIS A 186 -7.32 18.40 -19.06
C HIS A 186 -5.81 18.69 -19.16
N PHE A 187 -4.95 17.69 -19.06
CA PHE A 187 -3.50 17.80 -19.26
C PHE A 187 -3.01 17.34 -20.64
N MET A 188 -3.90 16.86 -21.52
CA MET A 188 -3.55 16.41 -22.87
C MET A 188 -2.75 17.46 -23.67
N MET A 189 -3.10 18.74 -23.52
CA MET A 189 -2.41 19.86 -24.19
C MET A 189 -0.95 20.03 -23.75
N PHE A 190 -0.54 19.45 -22.64
CA PHE A 190 0.80 19.56 -22.08
C PHE A 190 1.65 18.29 -22.31
N GLY A 191 1.21 17.36 -23.14
CA GLY A 191 1.90 16.08 -23.34
C GLY A 191 3.38 16.22 -23.68
N ALA A 192 3.73 17.14 -24.58
CA ALA A 192 5.13 17.38 -24.97
C ALA A 192 5.96 17.96 -23.82
N GLU A 193 5.40 18.92 -23.07
CA GLU A 193 6.06 19.50 -21.89
C GLU A 193 6.26 18.47 -20.79
N ILE A 194 5.27 17.59 -20.54
CA ILE A 194 5.36 16.49 -19.57
C ILE A 194 6.50 15.55 -19.93
N VAL A 195 6.63 15.17 -21.20
CA VAL A 195 7.76 14.32 -21.68
C VAL A 195 9.11 14.99 -21.41
N ASN A 196 9.22 16.32 -21.65
CA ASN A 196 10.44 17.07 -21.38
C ASN A 196 10.76 17.12 -19.88
N VAL A 197 9.75 17.29 -19.03
CA VAL A 197 9.92 17.24 -17.56
C VAL A 197 10.41 15.86 -17.12
N PHE A 198 9.83 14.77 -17.63
CA PHE A 198 10.27 13.42 -17.29
C PHE A 198 11.70 13.13 -17.76
N ARG A 199 12.10 13.66 -18.92
CA ARG A 199 13.48 13.56 -19.39
C ARG A 199 14.42 14.29 -18.42
N ARG A 200 14.10 15.53 -18.05
CA ARG A 200 14.88 16.35 -17.13
C ARG A 200 14.96 15.73 -15.73
N TYR A 201 13.87 15.15 -15.25
CA TYR A 201 13.83 14.43 -13.98
C TYR A 201 14.81 13.24 -13.97
N LYS A 202 14.81 12.41 -15.02
CA LYS A 202 15.78 11.29 -15.19
C LYS A 202 17.21 11.77 -15.20
N GLU A 203 17.51 12.85 -15.95
CA GLU A 203 18.85 13.43 -16.02
C GLU A 203 19.32 13.89 -14.64
N ARG A 204 18.48 14.61 -13.90
CA ARG A 204 18.80 15.10 -12.56
C ARG A 204 19.04 14.00 -11.55
N LYS A 205 18.23 12.94 -11.58
CA LYS A 205 18.49 11.75 -10.76
C LYS A 205 19.88 11.18 -11.03
N ARG A 206 20.25 11.10 -12.31
CA ARG A 206 21.57 10.60 -12.71
C ARG A 206 22.72 11.53 -12.31
N GLU A 207 22.57 12.84 -12.52
CA GLU A 207 23.52 13.86 -12.08
C GLU A 207 23.76 13.82 -10.56
N ALA A 208 22.70 13.62 -9.78
CA ALA A 208 22.73 13.53 -8.32
C ALA A 208 23.16 12.14 -7.78
N ASN A 209 23.45 11.19 -8.66
CA ASN A 209 23.69 9.79 -8.28
C ASN A 209 22.56 9.25 -7.37
N SER A 210 21.31 9.45 -7.77
CA SER A 210 20.13 9.05 -7.01
C SER A 210 19.13 8.26 -7.87
N MET A 211 18.34 7.41 -7.24
CA MET A 211 17.30 6.60 -7.84
C MET A 211 16.03 6.74 -7.00
N ASP A 212 14.86 6.78 -7.64
CA ASP A 212 13.59 6.55 -6.94
C ASP A 212 13.25 5.06 -6.87
N PHE A 213 12.11 4.73 -6.26
CA PHE A 213 11.70 3.32 -6.15
C PHE A 213 11.43 2.66 -7.50
N ASP A 214 10.88 3.38 -8.47
CA ASP A 214 10.64 2.83 -9.81
C ASP A 214 11.96 2.52 -10.54
N ASP A 215 12.97 3.35 -10.36
CA ASP A 215 14.29 3.12 -10.96
C ASP A 215 14.93 1.79 -10.52
N LEU A 216 14.65 1.34 -9.29
CA LEU A 216 15.18 0.05 -8.82
C LEU A 216 14.70 -1.12 -9.68
N LEU A 217 13.47 -1.05 -10.17
CA LEU A 217 12.90 -2.06 -11.05
C LEU A 217 13.32 -1.84 -12.52
N VAL A 218 13.29 -0.59 -12.97
CA VAL A 218 13.70 -0.22 -14.33
C VAL A 218 15.15 -0.64 -14.58
N PHE A 219 16.08 -0.27 -13.71
CA PHE A 219 17.49 -0.60 -13.90
C PHE A 219 17.80 -2.09 -13.66
N TRP A 220 17.03 -2.78 -12.83
CA TRP A 220 17.12 -4.24 -12.78
C TRP A 220 16.74 -4.85 -14.14
N LYS A 221 15.67 -4.37 -14.78
CA LYS A 221 15.30 -4.82 -16.13
C LYS A 221 16.34 -4.44 -17.18
N VAL A 222 16.91 -3.23 -17.11
CA VAL A 222 18.04 -2.79 -17.99
C VAL A 222 19.26 -3.71 -17.85
N LEU A 223 19.64 -4.10 -16.62
CA LEU A 223 20.71 -5.09 -16.41
C LEU A 223 20.44 -6.42 -17.12
N LEU A 224 19.19 -6.85 -17.14
CA LEU A 224 18.80 -8.13 -17.76
C LEU A 224 18.69 -8.05 -19.30
N ASP A 225 18.36 -6.89 -19.85
CA ASP A 225 18.14 -6.70 -21.28
C ASP A 225 19.38 -6.22 -22.03
N GLU A 226 20.16 -5.31 -21.44
CA GLU A 226 21.21 -4.57 -22.14
C GLU A 226 22.63 -5.00 -21.73
N HIS A 227 22.78 -5.74 -20.61
CA HIS A 227 24.10 -6.16 -20.09
C HIS A 227 24.22 -7.69 -20.03
N ALA A 228 24.53 -8.29 -21.20
CA ALA A 228 24.48 -9.74 -21.40
C ALA A 228 25.30 -10.55 -20.38
N GLU A 229 26.52 -10.12 -20.00
CA GLU A 229 27.36 -10.84 -19.03
C GLU A 229 26.74 -10.85 -17.64
N VAL A 230 26.19 -9.71 -17.17
CA VAL A 230 25.51 -9.60 -15.88
C VAL A 230 24.22 -10.41 -15.91
N ALA A 231 23.44 -10.27 -16.99
CA ALA A 231 22.19 -11.00 -17.17
C ALA A 231 22.40 -12.51 -17.10
N GLU A 232 23.39 -13.04 -17.85
CA GLU A 232 23.69 -14.48 -17.88
C GLU A 232 24.17 -14.97 -16.50
N SER A 233 25.02 -14.19 -15.83
CA SER A 233 25.48 -14.50 -14.48
C SER A 233 24.32 -14.60 -13.50
N LEU A 234 23.36 -13.65 -13.53
CA LEU A 234 22.18 -13.65 -12.65
C LEU A 234 21.24 -14.81 -12.96
N LYS A 235 20.92 -15.06 -14.24
CA LYS A 235 20.05 -16.14 -14.72
C LYS A 235 20.59 -17.53 -14.38
N ARG A 236 21.91 -17.71 -14.41
CA ARG A 236 22.57 -18.97 -14.03
C ARG A 236 22.66 -19.13 -12.52
N ARG A 237 22.89 -18.04 -11.80
CA ARG A 237 23.01 -18.04 -10.34
C ARG A 237 21.70 -18.48 -9.68
N PHE A 238 20.57 -17.87 -10.04
CA PHE A 238 19.30 -18.19 -9.43
C PHE A 238 18.67 -19.39 -10.10
N ARG A 239 18.97 -20.55 -9.53
CA ARG A 239 18.46 -21.83 -10.02
C ARG A 239 16.96 -21.99 -9.81
N HIS A 240 16.43 -21.44 -8.69
CA HIS A 240 15.03 -21.48 -8.35
C HIS A 240 14.54 -20.06 -8.02
N ILE A 241 13.44 -19.66 -8.66
CA ILE A 241 12.77 -18.38 -8.46
C ILE A 241 11.37 -18.68 -7.93
N LEU A 242 11.05 -18.15 -6.73
CA LEU A 242 9.75 -18.33 -6.11
C LEU A 242 9.15 -16.95 -5.84
N VAL A 243 7.92 -16.73 -6.31
CA VAL A 243 7.22 -15.43 -6.19
C VAL A 243 5.88 -15.64 -5.51
N ASP A 244 5.69 -14.97 -4.37
CA ASP A 244 4.42 -14.94 -3.65
C ASP A 244 3.57 -13.75 -4.07
N GLU A 245 2.25 -13.86 -3.87
CA GLU A 245 1.24 -12.84 -4.23
C GLU A 245 1.40 -12.33 -5.67
N TYR A 246 1.57 -13.26 -6.61
CA TYR A 246 1.90 -12.93 -8.01
C TYR A 246 0.80 -12.10 -8.71
N GLN A 247 -0.45 -12.17 -8.27
CA GLN A 247 -1.56 -11.35 -8.77
C GLN A 247 -1.38 -9.84 -8.49
N ASP A 248 -0.54 -9.48 -7.51
CA ASP A 248 -0.27 -8.09 -7.14
C ASP A 248 0.95 -7.50 -7.85
N THR A 249 1.60 -8.28 -8.72
CA THR A 249 2.73 -7.81 -9.51
C THR A 249 2.29 -6.87 -10.63
N ASN A 250 3.08 -5.82 -10.88
CA ASN A 250 2.90 -4.99 -12.07
C ASN A 250 3.57 -5.63 -13.32
N LYS A 251 3.38 -5.02 -14.47
CA LYS A 251 3.91 -5.53 -15.74
C LYS A 251 5.44 -5.63 -15.73
N LEU A 252 6.13 -4.61 -15.20
CA LEU A 252 7.58 -4.57 -15.14
C LEU A 252 8.15 -5.69 -14.24
N GLN A 253 7.51 -5.97 -13.10
CA GLN A 253 7.88 -7.05 -12.20
C GLN A 253 7.71 -8.43 -12.85
N ALA A 254 6.61 -8.66 -13.57
CA ALA A 254 6.40 -9.89 -14.33
C ALA A 254 7.47 -10.07 -15.41
N ASP A 255 7.81 -9.00 -16.15
CA ASP A 255 8.85 -9.05 -17.16
C ASP A 255 10.26 -9.32 -16.58
N ILE A 256 10.53 -8.87 -15.35
CA ILE A 256 11.77 -9.20 -14.62
C ILE A 256 11.79 -10.68 -14.27
N VAL A 257 10.70 -11.23 -13.75
CA VAL A 257 10.59 -12.66 -13.41
C VAL A 257 10.79 -13.53 -14.66
N ASP A 258 10.13 -13.19 -15.76
CA ASP A 258 10.24 -13.92 -17.02
C ASP A 258 11.68 -13.89 -17.56
N ALA A 259 12.32 -12.72 -17.52
CA ALA A 259 13.72 -12.57 -17.95
C ALA A 259 14.70 -13.37 -17.06
N MET A 260 14.51 -13.33 -15.74
CA MET A 260 15.33 -14.09 -14.79
C MET A 260 15.16 -15.61 -14.98
N ALA A 261 13.94 -16.06 -15.24
CA ALA A 261 13.63 -17.48 -15.43
C ALA A 261 14.04 -18.03 -16.79
N SER A 262 14.45 -17.21 -17.75
CA SER A 262 14.63 -17.58 -19.17
C SER A 262 15.64 -18.70 -19.44
N VAL A 263 16.61 -18.92 -18.56
CA VAL A 263 17.67 -19.96 -18.74
C VAL A 263 17.33 -21.25 -18.01
N ARG A 264 17.00 -21.18 -16.72
CA ARG A 264 16.77 -22.37 -15.88
C ARG A 264 15.31 -22.83 -15.91
N ARG A 265 14.39 -21.94 -16.19
CA ARG A 265 12.93 -22.17 -16.21
C ARG A 265 12.32 -22.72 -14.91
N ASN A 266 13.09 -22.78 -13.81
CA ASN A 266 12.59 -23.19 -12.50
C ASN A 266 11.98 -21.99 -11.78
N VAL A 267 10.79 -21.61 -12.20
CA VAL A 267 10.02 -20.50 -11.63
C VAL A 267 8.70 -21.03 -11.06
N MET A 268 8.45 -20.75 -9.80
CA MET A 268 7.19 -21.01 -9.13
C MET A 268 6.53 -19.69 -8.78
N VAL A 269 5.35 -19.44 -9.30
CA VAL A 269 4.52 -18.29 -8.92
C VAL A 269 3.30 -18.77 -8.15
N VAL A 270 3.03 -18.12 -7.03
CA VAL A 270 1.90 -18.44 -6.15
C VAL A 270 1.02 -17.20 -6.05
N GLY A 271 -0.27 -17.37 -6.18
CA GLY A 271 -1.20 -16.25 -6.09
C GLY A 271 -2.66 -16.65 -6.10
N ASP A 272 -3.50 -15.66 -5.98
CA ASP A 272 -4.95 -15.76 -6.07
C ASP A 272 -5.50 -14.62 -6.92
N ASP A 273 -5.89 -14.92 -8.13
CA ASP A 273 -6.51 -13.97 -9.06
C ASP A 273 -7.72 -13.25 -8.46
N ALA A 274 -8.45 -13.91 -7.56
CA ALA A 274 -9.59 -13.32 -6.85
C ALA A 274 -9.19 -12.29 -5.77
N GLN A 275 -7.93 -12.25 -5.35
CA GLN A 275 -7.40 -11.30 -4.35
C GLN A 275 -6.67 -10.09 -4.96
N SER A 276 -6.69 -9.92 -6.27
CA SER A 276 -6.03 -8.78 -6.93
C SER A 276 -6.81 -7.48 -6.69
N ILE A 277 -6.40 -6.70 -5.69
CA ILE A 277 -7.04 -5.44 -5.29
C ILE A 277 -6.12 -4.22 -5.39
N TYR A 278 -4.90 -4.37 -5.94
CA TYR A 278 -3.89 -3.30 -6.05
C TYR A 278 -3.74 -2.74 -7.47
N SER A 279 -4.78 -2.84 -8.33
CA SER A 279 -4.74 -2.27 -9.69
C SER A 279 -4.50 -0.75 -9.70
N PHE A 280 -4.97 -0.02 -8.69
CA PHE A 280 -4.72 1.41 -8.51
C PHE A 280 -3.24 1.76 -8.24
N ARG A 281 -2.41 0.76 -7.90
CA ARG A 281 -0.93 0.86 -7.78
C ARG A 281 -0.20 0.26 -8.97
N GLY A 282 -0.88 0.02 -10.07
CA GLY A 282 -0.31 -0.57 -11.29
C GLY A 282 -0.19 -2.10 -11.26
N ALA A 283 -0.73 -2.78 -10.25
CA ALA A 283 -0.81 -4.24 -10.28
C ALA A 283 -1.65 -4.71 -11.47
N ASN A 284 -1.19 -5.75 -12.13
CA ASN A 284 -1.88 -6.32 -13.29
C ASN A 284 -2.22 -7.80 -13.06
N PHE A 285 -3.48 -8.08 -12.74
CA PHE A 285 -3.97 -9.44 -12.52
C PHE A 285 -3.83 -10.35 -13.76
N GLU A 286 -3.72 -9.77 -14.97
CA GLU A 286 -3.44 -10.53 -16.19
C GLU A 286 -2.10 -11.27 -16.12
N ASN A 287 -1.16 -10.82 -15.29
CA ASN A 287 0.12 -11.50 -15.13
C ASN A 287 -0.03 -12.95 -14.67
N ILE A 288 -0.96 -13.22 -13.73
CA ILE A 288 -1.21 -14.58 -13.27
C ILE A 288 -2.04 -15.37 -14.30
N LEU A 289 -3.02 -14.76 -14.95
CA LEU A 289 -3.87 -15.41 -15.95
C LEU A 289 -3.08 -15.80 -17.20
N THR A 290 -2.15 -14.96 -17.64
CA THR A 290 -1.34 -15.19 -18.84
C THR A 290 -0.05 -15.98 -18.57
N PHE A 291 0.24 -16.34 -17.32
CA PHE A 291 1.45 -17.11 -16.99
C PHE A 291 1.59 -18.41 -17.82
N PRO A 292 0.54 -19.22 -18.00
CA PRO A 292 0.61 -20.43 -18.85
C PRO A 292 0.86 -20.15 -20.33
N LEU A 293 0.53 -18.94 -20.81
CA LEU A 293 0.83 -18.56 -22.20
C LEU A 293 2.32 -18.21 -22.36
N ARG A 294 2.96 -17.62 -21.34
CA ARG A 294 4.39 -17.31 -21.33
C ARG A 294 5.24 -18.55 -21.02
N PHE A 295 4.71 -19.46 -20.24
CA PHE A 295 5.32 -20.75 -19.89
C PHE A 295 4.37 -21.90 -20.25
N PRO A 296 4.30 -22.33 -21.54
CA PRO A 296 3.34 -23.35 -21.99
C PRO A 296 3.53 -24.74 -21.37
N ASP A 297 4.73 -25.01 -20.82
CA ASP A 297 5.11 -26.23 -20.10
C ASP A 297 4.88 -26.11 -18.59
N ALA A 298 4.26 -25.03 -18.11
CA ALA A 298 3.98 -24.84 -16.70
C ALA A 298 2.98 -25.88 -16.16
N THR A 299 3.30 -26.46 -15.01
CA THR A 299 2.33 -27.22 -14.23
C THR A 299 1.45 -26.27 -13.45
N ILE A 300 0.15 -26.53 -13.41
CA ILE A 300 -0.83 -25.73 -12.66
C ILE A 300 -1.36 -26.55 -11.51
N HIS A 301 -1.14 -26.09 -10.30
CA HIS A 301 -1.64 -26.69 -9.07
C HIS A 301 -2.67 -25.78 -8.42
N LYS A 302 -3.62 -26.35 -7.71
CA LYS A 302 -4.63 -25.62 -6.95
C LYS A 302 -4.55 -25.99 -5.49
N LEU A 303 -4.67 -25.01 -4.61
CA LEU A 303 -4.84 -25.18 -3.17
C LEU A 303 -6.26 -24.71 -2.82
N GLU A 304 -7.16 -25.65 -2.65
CA GLU A 304 -8.60 -25.40 -2.43
C GLU A 304 -9.01 -25.69 -0.97
N THR A 305 -8.19 -26.43 -0.25
CA THR A 305 -8.41 -26.74 1.18
C THR A 305 -8.18 -25.53 2.06
N ASN A 306 -9.23 -24.98 2.67
CA ASN A 306 -9.19 -23.76 3.48
C ASN A 306 -9.18 -24.06 4.99
N TYR A 307 -8.17 -23.53 5.69
CA TYR A 307 -7.97 -23.68 7.14
C TYR A 307 -8.42 -22.46 7.96
N ARG A 308 -8.83 -21.38 7.30
CA ARG A 308 -9.14 -20.08 7.93
C ARG A 308 -10.61 -19.96 8.29
N SER A 309 -11.49 -20.25 7.35
CA SER A 309 -12.90 -19.89 7.38
C SER A 309 -13.82 -21.08 7.58
N THR A 310 -15.01 -20.84 8.15
CA THR A 310 -16.09 -21.81 8.25
C THR A 310 -16.74 -22.06 6.88
N ARG A 311 -17.52 -23.14 6.77
CA ARG A 311 -18.19 -23.52 5.52
C ARG A 311 -19.14 -22.42 5.00
N GLN A 312 -19.87 -21.77 5.89
CA GLN A 312 -20.83 -20.74 5.54
C GLN A 312 -20.16 -19.52 4.91
N ILE A 313 -19.00 -19.11 5.45
CA ILE A 313 -18.20 -18.01 4.88
C ILE A 313 -17.70 -18.39 3.48
N LEU A 314 -17.19 -19.61 3.32
CA LEU A 314 -16.68 -20.08 2.02
C LEU A 314 -17.78 -20.24 0.98
N ASN A 315 -18.97 -20.70 1.36
CA ASN A 315 -20.10 -20.81 0.46
C ASN A 315 -20.46 -19.42 -0.11
N LEU A 316 -20.51 -18.39 0.75
CA LEU A 316 -20.74 -17.02 0.31
C LEU A 316 -19.60 -16.52 -0.61
N ALA A 317 -18.35 -16.74 -0.21
CA ALA A 317 -17.18 -16.31 -1.00
C ALA A 317 -17.11 -17.00 -2.37
N ASN A 318 -17.33 -18.32 -2.42
CA ASN A 318 -17.36 -19.08 -3.66
C ASN A 318 -18.50 -18.60 -4.59
N ALA A 319 -19.70 -18.36 -4.04
CA ALA A 319 -20.83 -17.84 -4.80
C ALA A 319 -20.56 -16.44 -5.34
N ALA A 320 -19.98 -15.54 -4.53
CA ALA A 320 -19.65 -14.18 -4.95
C ALA A 320 -18.61 -14.17 -6.09
N ILE A 321 -17.54 -14.97 -5.96
CA ILE A 321 -16.47 -14.98 -6.96
C ILE A 321 -16.85 -15.71 -8.26
N ALA A 322 -17.84 -16.59 -8.22
CA ALA A 322 -18.29 -17.35 -9.39
C ALA A 322 -18.76 -16.45 -10.56
N SER A 323 -19.18 -15.21 -10.26
CA SER A 323 -19.60 -14.23 -11.28
C SER A 323 -18.43 -13.57 -12.05
N ASN A 324 -17.20 -13.72 -11.59
CA ASN A 324 -16.03 -13.22 -12.31
C ASN A 324 -15.84 -13.98 -13.64
N ARG A 325 -15.67 -13.23 -14.73
CA ARG A 325 -15.53 -13.81 -16.07
C ARG A 325 -14.13 -14.35 -16.33
N PHE A 326 -13.11 -13.67 -15.85
CA PHE A 326 -11.69 -14.00 -16.05
C PHE A 326 -11.11 -14.47 -14.73
N GLN A 327 -10.99 -15.78 -14.55
CA GLN A 327 -10.45 -16.37 -13.34
C GLN A 327 -10.02 -17.83 -13.56
N PHE A 328 -9.13 -18.30 -12.73
CA PHE A 328 -8.92 -19.74 -12.56
C PHE A 328 -10.03 -20.30 -11.67
N ARG A 329 -10.86 -21.18 -12.21
CA ARG A 329 -11.93 -21.81 -11.42
C ARG A 329 -11.32 -22.60 -10.26
N LYS A 330 -11.76 -22.29 -9.06
CA LYS A 330 -11.42 -22.96 -7.80
C LYS A 330 -12.62 -22.94 -6.88
N GLU A 331 -12.72 -23.92 -6.00
CA GLU A 331 -13.78 -24.01 -5.01
C GLU A 331 -13.16 -24.28 -3.64
N LEU A 332 -13.21 -23.30 -2.76
CA LEU A 332 -12.61 -23.40 -1.44
C LEU A 332 -13.45 -24.32 -0.54
N GLN A 333 -12.79 -25.30 0.09
CA GLN A 333 -13.40 -26.28 0.99
C GLN A 333 -12.93 -26.07 2.42
N ALA A 334 -13.87 -25.92 3.36
CA ALA A 334 -13.55 -25.67 4.76
C ALA A 334 -13.06 -26.94 5.46
N VAL A 335 -11.93 -26.83 6.15
CA VAL A 335 -11.51 -27.80 7.18
C VAL A 335 -12.19 -27.49 8.50
N ARG A 336 -12.43 -26.20 8.78
CA ARG A 336 -13.23 -25.78 9.93
C ARG A 336 -14.67 -26.24 9.74
N GLY A 337 -15.30 -26.67 10.85
CA GLY A 337 -16.69 -27.06 10.86
C GLY A 337 -17.66 -25.92 10.50
N ASP A 338 -18.94 -26.16 10.75
CA ASP A 338 -19.96 -25.15 10.55
C ASP A 338 -19.84 -24.00 11.55
N GLY A 339 -20.15 -22.81 11.10
CA GLY A 339 -20.22 -21.59 11.88
C GLY A 339 -21.53 -20.86 11.61
N PRO A 340 -21.73 -19.67 12.18
CA PRO A 340 -22.88 -18.85 11.89
C PRO A 340 -22.89 -18.42 10.42
N ASP A 341 -24.09 -18.24 9.86
CA ASP A 341 -24.26 -17.68 8.53
C ASP A 341 -23.83 -16.21 8.50
N PRO A 342 -23.16 -15.76 7.42
CA PRO A 342 -22.91 -14.35 7.20
C PRO A 342 -24.23 -13.56 7.15
N ALA A 343 -24.30 -12.46 7.88
CA ALA A 343 -25.48 -11.62 7.96
C ALA A 343 -25.32 -10.30 7.18
N VAL A 344 -26.36 -9.87 6.50
CA VAL A 344 -26.47 -8.53 5.93
C VAL A 344 -27.40 -7.71 6.80
N VAL A 345 -26.91 -6.58 7.30
CA VAL A 345 -27.68 -5.70 8.18
C VAL A 345 -27.94 -4.39 7.45
N GLY A 346 -29.21 -4.11 7.14
CA GLY A 346 -29.64 -2.83 6.61
C GLY A 346 -29.87 -1.85 7.76
N VAL A 347 -29.37 -0.62 7.62
CA VAL A 347 -29.53 0.47 8.58
C VAL A 347 -29.84 1.76 7.82
N ASP A 348 -30.46 2.73 8.47
CA ASP A 348 -30.93 3.94 7.80
C ASP A 348 -29.79 4.95 7.55
N ASP A 349 -28.80 4.99 8.45
CA ASP A 349 -27.69 5.91 8.34
C ASP A 349 -26.38 5.38 8.94
N VAL A 350 -25.28 6.15 8.78
CA VAL A 350 -23.95 5.81 9.29
C VAL A 350 -23.88 5.78 10.82
N PHE A 351 -24.79 6.45 11.49
CA PHE A 351 -24.82 6.52 12.94
C PHE A 351 -25.45 5.26 13.53
N GLU A 352 -26.54 4.82 12.91
CA GLU A 352 -27.14 3.54 13.25
C GLU A 352 -26.20 2.39 12.96
N GLN A 353 -25.44 2.47 11.83
CA GLN A 353 -24.39 1.51 11.51
C GLN A 353 -23.33 1.44 12.62
N ALA A 354 -22.83 2.58 13.08
CA ALA A 354 -21.81 2.63 14.12
C ALA A 354 -22.35 2.09 15.45
N THR A 355 -23.60 2.43 15.79
CA THR A 355 -24.31 1.95 16.99
C THR A 355 -24.48 0.44 16.96
N PHE A 356 -24.95 -0.11 15.85
CA PHE A 356 -25.09 -1.56 15.64
C PHE A 356 -23.77 -2.29 15.79
N VAL A 357 -22.73 -1.83 15.10
CA VAL A 357 -21.40 -2.47 15.14
C VAL A 357 -20.83 -2.47 16.57
N ALA A 358 -20.89 -1.32 17.26
CA ALA A 358 -20.42 -1.22 18.63
C ALA A 358 -21.21 -2.13 19.61
N GLN A 359 -22.52 -2.25 19.42
CA GLN A 359 -23.34 -3.17 20.19
C GLN A 359 -22.95 -4.62 19.91
N ARG A 360 -22.78 -5.00 18.63
CA ARG A 360 -22.42 -6.37 18.27
C ARG A 360 -21.04 -6.76 18.81
N ILE A 361 -20.08 -5.83 18.86
CA ILE A 361 -18.78 -6.07 19.50
C ILE A 361 -18.94 -6.42 20.99
N LEU A 362 -19.78 -5.67 21.71
CA LEU A 362 -20.04 -5.94 23.12
C LEU A 362 -20.71 -7.30 23.34
N GLU A 363 -21.67 -7.65 22.49
CA GLU A 363 -22.33 -8.97 22.52
C GLU A 363 -21.32 -10.10 22.29
N LEU A 364 -20.45 -9.97 21.26
CA LEU A 364 -19.40 -10.96 20.97
C LEU A 364 -18.41 -11.10 22.12
N ARG A 365 -18.01 -9.99 22.74
CA ARG A 365 -17.18 -10.01 23.96
C ARG A 365 -17.87 -10.77 25.09
N ASP A 366 -19.15 -10.53 25.31
CA ASP A 366 -19.93 -11.20 26.34
C ASP A 366 -20.16 -12.71 26.01
N GLU A 367 -20.12 -13.08 24.73
CA GLU A 367 -20.06 -14.46 24.23
C GLU A 367 -18.66 -15.11 24.43
N GLY A 368 -17.64 -14.35 24.88
CA GLY A 368 -16.29 -14.83 25.17
C GLY A 368 -15.29 -14.68 24.03
N ILE A 369 -15.57 -13.83 23.05
CA ILE A 369 -14.62 -13.49 21.96
C ILE A 369 -13.77 -12.30 22.41
N ASP A 370 -12.46 -12.45 22.39
CA ASP A 370 -11.53 -11.37 22.74
C ASP A 370 -11.58 -10.25 21.70
N LEU A 371 -11.45 -8.99 22.17
CA LEU A 371 -11.59 -7.81 21.29
C LEU A 371 -10.51 -7.76 20.19
N ASP A 372 -9.34 -8.31 20.41
CA ASP A 372 -8.26 -8.40 19.42
C ASP A 372 -8.50 -9.45 18.31
N GLU A 373 -9.50 -10.33 18.49
CA GLU A 373 -9.99 -11.25 17.47
C GLU A 373 -11.08 -10.65 16.58
N ILE A 374 -11.54 -9.42 16.87
CA ILE A 374 -12.59 -8.73 16.11
C ILE A 374 -11.93 -7.72 15.16
N ALA A 375 -12.24 -7.80 13.87
CA ALA A 375 -11.79 -6.85 12.86
C ALA A 375 -12.95 -6.22 12.12
N ILE A 376 -12.87 -4.90 11.89
CA ILE A 376 -13.84 -4.13 11.12
C ILE A 376 -13.14 -3.62 9.87
N LEU A 377 -13.66 -3.98 8.70
CA LEU A 377 -13.11 -3.59 7.41
C LEU A 377 -13.98 -2.52 6.75
N TYR A 378 -13.34 -1.49 6.20
CA TYR A 378 -14.00 -0.42 5.45
C TYR A 378 -13.16 -0.01 4.24
N ARG A 379 -13.79 0.59 3.22
CA ARG A 379 -13.14 0.94 1.96
C ARG A 379 -12.35 2.24 2.05
N SER A 380 -12.83 3.22 2.82
CA SER A 380 -12.25 4.56 2.94
C SER A 380 -12.27 5.04 4.38
N HIS A 381 -11.28 5.83 4.78
CA HIS A 381 -11.11 6.28 6.18
C HIS A 381 -12.33 7.04 6.74
N TYR A 382 -12.99 7.84 5.91
CA TYR A 382 -14.18 8.57 6.36
C TYR A 382 -15.30 7.66 6.88
N GLN A 383 -15.40 6.44 6.34
CA GLN A 383 -16.43 5.48 6.78
C GLN A 383 -16.22 4.96 8.21
N SER A 384 -15.01 5.10 8.74
CA SER A 384 -14.70 4.68 10.11
C SER A 384 -14.92 5.76 11.17
N LEU A 385 -15.26 6.99 10.76
CA LEU A 385 -15.32 8.13 11.67
C LEU A 385 -16.39 7.94 12.76
N GLU A 386 -17.63 7.72 12.35
CA GLU A 386 -18.75 7.54 13.27
C GLU A 386 -18.55 6.33 14.18
N LEU A 387 -17.96 5.27 13.61
CA LEU A 387 -17.61 4.08 14.36
C LEU A 387 -16.55 4.36 15.43
N GLN A 388 -15.47 5.09 15.11
CA GLN A 388 -14.45 5.48 16.08
C GLN A 388 -15.04 6.28 17.25
N MET A 389 -15.96 7.18 16.93
CA MET A 389 -16.65 7.98 17.94
C MET A 389 -17.54 7.14 18.83
N GLU A 390 -18.33 6.24 18.25
CA GLU A 390 -19.22 5.37 19.00
C GLU A 390 -18.44 4.38 19.88
N LEU A 391 -17.33 3.81 19.38
CA LEU A 391 -16.44 2.97 20.17
C LEU A 391 -15.82 3.74 21.34
N THR A 392 -15.37 4.99 21.09
CA THR A 392 -14.83 5.87 22.14
C THR A 392 -15.89 6.20 23.18
N ARG A 393 -17.12 6.53 22.76
CA ARG A 393 -18.26 6.83 23.65
C ARG A 393 -18.60 5.67 24.59
N ARG A 394 -18.48 4.43 24.07
CA ARG A 394 -18.75 3.20 24.85
C ARG A 394 -17.51 2.65 25.58
N ASN A 395 -16.38 3.35 25.55
CA ASN A 395 -15.09 2.90 26.10
C ASN A 395 -14.63 1.52 25.56
N ILE A 396 -14.89 1.23 24.29
CA ILE A 396 -14.41 0.02 23.62
C ILE A 396 -13.02 0.35 23.05
N PRO A 397 -11.94 -0.32 23.50
CA PRO A 397 -10.61 -0.09 22.95
C PRO A 397 -10.51 -0.58 21.51
N TYR A 398 -9.81 0.17 20.66
CA TYR A 398 -9.58 -0.19 19.26
C TYR A 398 -8.24 0.31 18.74
N GLU A 399 -7.74 -0.32 17.69
CA GLU A 399 -6.57 0.12 16.91
C GLU A 399 -6.95 0.36 15.45
N ILE A 400 -6.38 1.41 14.85
CA ILE A 400 -6.47 1.65 13.41
C ILE A 400 -5.19 1.17 12.76
N ARG A 401 -5.29 0.19 11.86
CA ARG A 401 -4.14 -0.47 11.25
C ARG A 401 -3.58 0.26 10.05
N SER A 402 -4.08 1.26 9.52
CA SER A 402 -3.48 2.09 8.47
C SER A 402 -4.07 3.49 8.54
N GLY A 403 -3.30 4.44 9.02
CA GLY A 403 -3.69 5.84 9.10
C GLY A 403 -3.54 6.42 10.50
N VAL A 404 -3.56 7.74 10.56
CA VAL A 404 -3.66 8.51 11.81
C VAL A 404 -5.13 8.52 12.21
N ARG A 405 -5.42 8.36 13.50
CA ARG A 405 -6.79 8.48 14.01
C ARG A 405 -7.41 9.78 13.51
N PHE A 406 -8.70 9.74 13.14
CA PHE A 406 -9.37 10.88 12.50
C PHE A 406 -9.10 12.21 13.21
N PHE A 407 -9.30 12.27 14.53
CA PHE A 407 -9.05 13.49 15.31
C PHE A 407 -7.57 13.85 15.51
N GLU A 408 -6.66 12.96 15.15
CA GLU A 408 -5.21 13.20 15.21
C GLU A 408 -4.68 13.77 13.88
N GLN A 409 -5.47 13.72 12.82
CA GLN A 409 -5.10 14.24 11.51
C GLN A 409 -4.89 15.75 11.57
N ALA A 410 -3.88 16.24 10.85
CA ALA A 410 -3.45 17.64 10.93
C ALA A 410 -4.59 18.61 10.56
N HIS A 411 -5.29 18.36 9.45
CA HIS A 411 -6.37 19.22 8.97
C HIS A 411 -7.60 19.24 9.90
N ILE A 412 -7.88 18.12 10.57
CA ILE A 412 -8.93 18.06 11.59
C ILE A 412 -8.52 18.87 12.84
N LYS A 413 -7.28 18.67 13.32
CA LYS A 413 -6.75 19.44 14.45
C LYS A 413 -6.70 20.95 14.17
N ASP A 414 -6.45 21.34 12.93
CA ASP A 414 -6.41 22.74 12.51
C ASP A 414 -7.79 23.40 12.63
N VAL A 415 -8.84 22.74 12.15
CA VAL A 415 -10.23 23.25 12.29
C VAL A 415 -10.69 23.20 13.75
N LEU A 416 -10.39 22.12 14.46
CA LEU A 416 -10.72 22.01 15.89
C LEU A 416 -10.03 23.09 16.73
N ALA A 417 -8.87 23.62 16.33
CA ALA A 417 -8.21 24.71 17.04
C ALA A 417 -9.11 25.97 17.11
N TYR A 418 -9.85 26.29 16.06
CA TYR A 418 -10.80 27.43 16.10
C TYR A 418 -11.95 27.17 17.09
N LEU A 419 -12.52 25.99 17.08
CA LEU A 419 -13.62 25.64 17.99
C LEU A 419 -13.13 25.66 19.45
N LYS A 420 -11.94 25.14 19.70
CA LYS A 420 -11.32 25.15 21.02
C LYS A 420 -11.07 26.57 21.52
N ILE A 421 -10.62 27.50 20.69
CA ILE A 421 -10.42 28.91 21.07
C ILE A 421 -11.75 29.56 21.49
N VAL A 422 -12.84 29.25 20.78
CA VAL A 422 -14.16 29.80 21.11
C VAL A 422 -14.70 29.24 22.43
N THR A 423 -14.40 27.97 22.75
CA THR A 423 -14.86 27.33 23.98
C THR A 423 -13.91 27.56 25.18
N ASN A 424 -12.60 27.54 24.92
CA ASN A 424 -11.55 27.80 25.89
C ASN A 424 -10.59 28.86 25.36
N THR A 425 -10.88 30.11 25.67
CA THR A 425 -10.08 31.26 25.17
C THR A 425 -8.63 31.27 25.66
N ARG A 426 -8.27 30.42 26.65
CA ARG A 426 -6.94 30.29 27.23
C ARG A 426 -6.10 29.15 26.67
N ASP A 427 -6.57 28.46 25.63
CA ASP A 427 -5.84 27.37 24.98
C ASP A 427 -4.73 27.93 24.05
N GLU A 428 -3.56 28.14 24.63
CA GLU A 428 -2.36 28.65 23.94
C GLU A 428 -1.99 27.83 22.69
N LEU A 429 -2.07 26.49 22.81
CA LEU A 429 -1.67 25.62 21.70
C LEU A 429 -2.59 25.81 20.49
N SER A 430 -3.90 25.89 20.72
CA SER A 430 -4.89 26.16 19.66
C SER A 430 -4.70 27.53 19.05
N TRP A 431 -4.42 28.57 19.84
CA TRP A 431 -4.12 29.91 19.34
C TRP A 431 -2.90 29.93 18.41
N LYS A 432 -1.78 29.36 18.86
CA LYS A 432 -0.55 29.31 18.04
C LYS A 432 -0.75 28.47 16.79
N ARG A 433 -1.47 27.35 16.90
CA ARG A 433 -1.76 26.47 15.76
C ARG A 433 -2.58 27.21 14.70
N MET A 434 -3.71 27.78 15.07
CA MET A 434 -4.61 28.50 14.19
C MET A 434 -3.92 29.68 13.49
N MET A 435 -3.17 30.51 14.22
CA MET A 435 -2.48 31.66 13.68
C MET A 435 -1.47 31.29 12.58
N LYS A 436 -0.76 30.17 12.74
CA LYS A 436 0.26 29.69 11.77
C LYS A 436 -0.33 29.19 10.45
N LEU A 437 -1.64 29.00 10.34
CA LEU A 437 -2.30 28.66 9.10
C LEU A 437 -2.39 29.85 8.11
N TYR A 438 -2.13 31.06 8.59
CA TYR A 438 -2.26 32.26 7.78
C TYR A 438 -0.91 32.74 7.22
N PRO A 439 -0.92 33.31 6.00
CA PRO A 439 0.31 33.80 5.38
C PRO A 439 1.06 34.81 6.24
N LYS A 440 2.39 34.72 6.26
CA LYS A 440 3.30 35.62 6.99
C LYS A 440 3.16 35.60 8.51
N VAL A 441 2.40 34.66 9.09
CA VAL A 441 2.32 34.42 10.54
C VAL A 441 3.15 33.20 10.90
N GLY A 442 4.37 33.42 11.35
CA GLY A 442 5.26 32.36 11.85
C GLY A 442 5.18 32.19 13.37
N GLU A 443 5.99 31.27 13.91
CA GLU A 443 6.04 30.94 15.33
C GLU A 443 6.27 32.18 16.21
N ARG A 444 7.20 33.06 15.80
CA ARG A 444 7.53 34.28 16.55
C ARG A 444 6.33 35.24 16.63
N THR A 445 5.63 35.44 15.51
CA THR A 445 4.46 36.32 15.48
C THR A 445 3.31 35.73 16.30
N ALA A 446 3.07 34.44 16.18
CA ALA A 446 2.04 33.75 16.96
C ALA A 446 2.32 33.83 18.46
N ALA A 447 3.58 33.67 18.88
CA ALA A 447 3.98 33.80 20.26
C ALA A 447 3.84 35.24 20.79
N GLU A 448 4.19 36.25 19.97
CA GLU A 448 4.03 37.68 20.32
C GLU A 448 2.56 38.04 20.55
N VAL A 449 1.68 37.62 19.64
CA VAL A 449 0.24 37.86 19.78
C VAL A 449 -0.30 37.17 21.02
N TRP A 450 0.07 35.90 21.26
CA TRP A 450 -0.35 35.17 22.45
C TRP A 450 0.07 35.86 23.73
N LEU A 451 1.32 36.28 23.82
CA LEU A 451 1.83 36.97 25.03
C LEU A 451 1.01 38.23 25.38
N ARG A 452 0.55 38.97 24.36
CA ARG A 452 -0.25 40.18 24.55
C ARG A 452 -1.69 39.87 24.98
N ILE A 453 -2.35 38.93 24.34
CA ILE A 453 -3.77 38.60 24.61
C ILE A 453 -3.93 37.79 25.92
N SER A 454 -2.95 36.98 26.29
CA SER A 454 -2.99 36.12 27.48
C SER A 454 -2.99 36.90 28.80
N GLN A 455 -2.57 38.17 28.77
CA GLN A 455 -2.61 39.09 29.94
C GLN A 455 -4.04 39.53 30.27
N SER A 456 -5.00 39.37 29.33
CA SER A 456 -6.39 39.71 29.56
C SER A 456 -7.14 38.57 30.28
N ALA A 457 -8.19 38.92 31.01
CA ALA A 457 -9.10 37.95 31.61
C ALA A 457 -9.77 37.07 30.53
N ASN A 458 -10.08 37.65 29.37
CA ASN A 458 -10.58 36.93 28.18
C ASN A 458 -9.67 37.25 26.98
N PRO A 459 -8.77 36.33 26.62
CA PRO A 459 -7.89 36.49 25.47
C PRO A 459 -8.62 36.70 24.13
N LEU A 460 -9.77 36.07 23.92
CA LEU A 460 -10.56 36.23 22.69
C LEU A 460 -11.08 37.67 22.56
N ASP A 461 -11.66 38.22 23.60
CA ASP A 461 -12.14 39.61 23.59
C ASP A 461 -10.98 40.59 23.39
N ALA A 462 -9.82 40.33 24.01
CA ALA A 462 -8.62 41.14 23.79
C ALA A 462 -8.16 41.12 22.32
N PHE A 463 -8.17 39.96 21.70
CA PHE A 463 -7.84 39.80 20.27
C PHE A 463 -8.84 40.51 19.37
N LEU A 464 -10.13 40.39 19.64
CA LEU A 464 -11.20 41.03 18.86
C LEU A 464 -11.17 42.55 18.93
N ARG A 465 -10.81 43.15 20.07
CA ARG A 465 -10.64 44.62 20.21
C ARG A 465 -9.46 45.16 19.41
N GLY A 466 -8.49 44.36 19.10
CA GLY A 466 -7.35 44.68 18.28
C GLY A 466 -6.01 44.47 18.98
N VAL A 467 -5.11 43.80 18.28
CA VAL A 467 -3.73 43.57 18.70
C VAL A 467 -2.79 44.18 17.68
N GLU A 468 -1.91 45.07 18.15
CA GLU A 468 -0.82 45.55 17.32
C GLU A 468 0.23 44.44 17.15
N VAL A 469 0.66 44.20 15.94
CA VAL A 469 1.63 43.14 15.61
C VAL A 469 2.77 43.74 14.78
N SER A 470 3.97 43.41 15.16
CA SER A 470 5.18 43.83 14.47
C SER A 470 5.37 43.02 13.18
N GLY A 471 5.31 43.62 12.00
CA GLY A 471 5.65 42.96 10.73
C GLY A 471 4.96 43.54 9.49
N ARG A 472 5.73 43.79 8.42
CA ARG A 472 5.15 44.22 7.13
C ARG A 472 4.35 43.07 6.51
N GLY A 473 3.04 43.27 6.35
CA GLY A 473 2.14 42.32 5.68
C GLY A 473 1.42 41.29 6.57
N THR A 474 1.67 41.28 7.89
CA THR A 474 0.99 40.42 8.86
C THR A 474 -0.40 40.95 9.25
N MET A 475 -0.60 42.26 9.12
CA MET A 475 -1.86 42.92 9.50
C MET A 475 -3.08 42.41 8.71
N GLY A 476 -2.90 42.03 7.44
CA GLY A 476 -3.97 41.43 6.62
C GLY A 476 -4.42 40.08 7.20
N SER A 477 -3.48 39.23 7.52
CA SER A 477 -3.76 37.91 8.12
C SER A 477 -4.43 38.04 9.50
N ILE A 478 -3.94 38.95 10.36
CA ILE A 478 -4.56 39.18 11.66
C ILE A 478 -5.98 39.76 11.52
N LYS A 479 -6.23 40.61 10.52
CA LYS A 479 -7.57 41.13 10.23
C LYS A 479 -8.51 39.97 9.81
N SER A 480 -8.09 39.10 8.90
CA SER A 480 -8.89 37.95 8.45
C SER A 480 -9.19 37.00 9.61
N ILE A 481 -8.21 36.70 10.46
CA ILE A 481 -8.41 35.88 11.68
C ILE A 481 -9.45 36.53 12.58
N ARG A 482 -9.35 37.82 12.80
CA ARG A 482 -10.28 38.58 13.67
C ARG A 482 -11.70 38.52 13.13
N GLU A 483 -11.90 38.75 11.84
CA GLU A 483 -13.20 38.69 11.20
C GLU A 483 -13.83 37.32 11.34
N LEU A 484 -13.07 36.25 11.10
CA LEU A 484 -13.57 34.89 11.24
C LEU A 484 -13.88 34.53 12.71
N LEU A 485 -12.98 34.83 13.65
CA LEU A 485 -13.23 34.57 15.07
C LEU A 485 -14.42 35.36 15.62
N ASN A 486 -14.59 36.63 15.16
CA ASN A 486 -15.77 37.42 15.55
C ASN A 486 -17.08 36.78 15.07
N LEU A 487 -17.07 36.22 13.85
CA LEU A 487 -18.23 35.54 13.28
C LEU A 487 -18.59 34.26 14.07
N ILE A 488 -17.60 33.38 14.26
CA ILE A 488 -17.83 32.06 14.87
C ILE A 488 -17.98 32.11 16.41
N SER A 489 -17.57 33.20 17.07
CA SER A 489 -17.69 33.34 18.52
C SER A 489 -19.04 33.91 19.00
N SER A 490 -19.95 34.27 18.08
CA SER A 490 -21.29 34.74 18.44
C SER A 490 -22.09 33.65 19.17
N ASP A 491 -23.01 34.06 20.05
CA ASP A 491 -23.80 33.10 20.84
C ASP A 491 -24.74 32.22 19.97
N ALA A 492 -25.14 32.71 18.82
CA ALA A 492 -25.89 31.92 17.83
C ALA A 492 -25.00 30.83 17.21
N MET A 493 -23.76 31.16 16.85
CA MET A 493 -22.81 30.23 16.24
C MET A 493 -22.27 29.17 17.21
N LYS A 494 -22.09 29.53 18.50
CA LYS A 494 -21.68 28.56 19.53
C LYS A 494 -22.66 27.38 19.69
N ARG A 495 -23.93 27.58 19.33
CA ARG A 495 -24.97 26.53 19.32
C ARG A 495 -25.04 25.77 17.99
N ASN A 496 -24.20 26.10 17.04
CA ASN A 496 -24.22 25.57 15.68
C ASN A 496 -22.81 25.17 15.24
N PRO A 497 -22.20 24.14 15.87
CA PRO A 497 -20.82 23.75 15.62
C PRO A 497 -20.59 23.26 14.19
N SER A 498 -21.59 22.68 13.54
CA SER A 498 -21.52 22.27 12.15
C SER A 498 -21.29 23.48 11.21
N GLU A 499 -22.07 24.54 11.41
CA GLU A 499 -21.92 25.77 10.64
C GLU A 499 -20.57 26.48 10.93
N MET A 500 -20.07 26.39 12.18
CA MET A 500 -18.73 26.88 12.50
C MET A 500 -17.66 26.18 11.65
N VAL A 501 -17.71 24.85 11.57
CA VAL A 501 -16.76 24.07 10.75
C VAL A 501 -16.85 24.49 9.28
N ARG A 502 -18.08 24.62 8.75
CA ARG A 502 -18.31 25.01 7.35
C ARG A 502 -17.76 26.40 7.05
N LEU A 503 -18.02 27.36 7.91
CA LEU A 503 -17.51 28.74 7.77
C LEU A 503 -15.96 28.79 7.83
N ILE A 504 -15.34 28.03 8.70
CA ILE A 504 -13.86 27.95 8.79
C ILE A 504 -13.29 27.45 7.45
N VAL A 505 -13.89 26.40 6.87
CA VAL A 505 -13.45 25.84 5.60
C VAL A 505 -13.67 26.83 4.45
N GLU A 506 -14.86 27.44 4.36
CA GLU A 506 -15.22 28.38 3.28
C GLU A 506 -14.45 29.70 3.36
N ARG A 507 -14.12 30.19 4.55
CA ARG A 507 -13.46 31.48 4.78
C ARG A 507 -11.93 31.45 4.75
N GLY A 508 -11.35 30.41 4.12
CA GLY A 508 -9.92 30.37 3.80
C GLY A 508 -9.20 29.07 4.13
N TYR A 509 -9.70 28.28 5.08
CA TYR A 509 -9.01 27.02 5.41
C TYR A 509 -9.08 26.01 4.24
N GLY A 510 -10.19 25.96 3.50
CA GLY A 510 -10.29 25.14 2.29
C GLY A 510 -9.26 25.51 1.22
N ASP A 511 -8.98 26.79 1.02
CA ASP A 511 -7.94 27.24 0.09
C ASP A 511 -6.54 26.89 0.59
N TYR A 512 -6.31 27.00 1.90
CA TYR A 512 -5.06 26.52 2.53
C TYR A 512 -4.86 25.02 2.27
N VAL A 513 -5.87 24.19 2.48
CA VAL A 513 -5.80 22.73 2.22
C VAL A 513 -5.49 22.45 0.75
N ARG A 514 -6.18 23.12 -0.18
CA ARG A 514 -5.94 22.96 -1.62
C ARG A 514 -4.53 23.39 -2.05
N SER A 515 -3.97 24.38 -1.37
CA SER A 515 -2.61 24.87 -1.68
C SER A 515 -1.50 24.06 -1.02
N LYS A 516 -1.78 23.40 0.11
CA LYS A 516 -0.76 22.78 0.96
C LYS A 516 -0.65 21.27 0.80
N PHE A 517 -1.76 20.58 0.50
CA PHE A 517 -1.81 19.13 0.51
C PHE A 517 -2.13 18.53 -0.87
N PRO A 518 -1.38 17.52 -1.31
CA PRO A 518 -1.63 16.83 -2.59
C PRO A 518 -3.02 16.18 -2.65
N ASN A 519 -3.46 15.57 -1.56
CA ASN A 519 -4.76 14.91 -1.40
C ASN A 519 -5.83 15.85 -0.81
N ALA A 520 -5.88 17.08 -1.32
CA ALA A 520 -6.75 18.14 -0.79
C ALA A 520 -8.23 17.75 -0.77
N GLN A 521 -8.72 17.08 -1.82
CA GLN A 521 -10.13 16.69 -1.89
C GLN A 521 -10.51 15.72 -0.77
N ALA A 522 -9.73 14.68 -0.54
CA ALA A 522 -9.99 13.74 0.56
C ALA A 522 -10.02 14.42 1.94
N ARG A 523 -9.14 15.43 2.13
CA ARG A 523 -9.13 16.21 3.39
C ARG A 523 -10.32 17.15 3.52
N ILE A 524 -10.83 17.69 2.41
CA ILE A 524 -12.06 18.48 2.40
C ILE A 524 -13.25 17.58 2.69
N ASP A 525 -13.30 16.38 2.12
CA ASP A 525 -14.34 15.40 2.42
C ASP A 525 -14.33 15.00 3.91
N ASP A 526 -13.16 14.82 4.52
CA ASP A 526 -13.01 14.61 5.96
C ASP A 526 -13.58 15.79 6.79
N LEU A 527 -13.36 17.04 6.34
CA LEU A 527 -13.90 18.23 7.01
C LEU A 527 -15.41 18.37 6.84
N GLU A 528 -15.96 17.95 5.71
CA GLU A 528 -17.41 17.87 5.51
C GLU A 528 -18.04 16.85 6.46
N GLN A 529 -17.38 15.68 6.65
CA GLN A 529 -17.81 14.68 7.63
C GLN A 529 -17.73 15.23 9.07
N LEU A 530 -16.66 15.98 9.40
CA LEU A 530 -16.57 16.66 10.70
C LEU A 530 -17.74 17.63 10.91
N SER A 531 -18.13 18.38 9.88
CA SER A 531 -19.30 19.27 9.92
C SER A 531 -20.59 18.51 10.16
N GLN A 532 -20.82 17.41 9.42
CA GLN A 532 -22.00 16.58 9.61
C GLN A 532 -22.05 15.92 10.99
N TYR A 533 -20.92 15.46 11.50
CA TYR A 533 -20.85 14.94 12.86
C TYR A 533 -21.22 16.01 13.90
N ALA A 534 -20.78 17.23 13.70
CA ALA A 534 -21.05 18.35 14.61
C ALA A 534 -22.55 18.70 14.72
N LEU A 535 -23.39 18.37 13.71
CA LEU A 535 -24.86 18.53 13.75
C LEU A 535 -25.51 17.83 14.96
N ARG A 536 -24.90 16.79 15.49
CA ARG A 536 -25.44 16.07 16.67
C ARG A 536 -25.38 16.87 17.97
N TYR A 537 -24.63 17.94 17.98
CA TYR A 537 -24.40 18.77 19.16
C TYR A 537 -25.10 20.14 19.05
N GLU A 538 -25.99 20.30 18.08
CA GLU A 538 -26.93 21.40 17.90
C GLU A 538 -28.26 21.07 18.54
#